data_bd7c350379961a49dd3ddc02b791c0bc
#
_entry.id   bd7c350379961a49dd3ddc02b791c0bc
#
_cell.length_a   1.000
_cell.length_b   1.000
_cell.length_c   1.000
_cell.angle_alpha   90.00
_cell.angle_beta   90.00
_cell.angle_gamma   90.00
#
_symmetry.space_group_name_H-M   'P 1'
#
loop_
_entity.id
_entity.type
_entity.pdbx_description
1 polymer ?
#
loop_
_entity_poly.entity_id
_entity_poly.type
_entity_poly.pdbx_seq_one_letter_code
_entity_poly.pdbx_strand_id
1 'polypeptide(L)'
;MPRIRRTFGKKTRKFDEQTFENDFRFPPKPDSYYDVKEKGQCRWCDGIINDEYGRRKMNSTWHPECSEEYLMYYNSKHIRKYIRQRDYCECAECGEYDPRFQIDHIRPLYEQKYKQPHEVDWSYWDEKNLQTLCRKCH
;
A
#
# COMPACT_ATOMS: atom_id res chain seq x y z
N MET A 1 5.37 -0.33 20.94
CA MET A 1 4.66 0.47 20.03
C MET A 1 4.80 1.96 20.17
N PRO A 2 4.94 2.52 21.33
CA PRO A 2 5.01 3.98 21.43
C PRO A 2 6.09 4.61 20.57
N ARG A 3 7.22 3.96 20.42
CA ARG A 3 8.30 4.56 19.65
C ARG A 3 8.03 4.66 18.17
N ILE A 4 7.29 3.73 17.62
CA ILE A 4 6.97 3.79 16.21
C ILE A 4 6.11 5.00 15.93
N ARG A 5 5.13 5.23 16.79
CA ARG A 5 4.27 6.38 16.61
C ARG A 5 5.03 7.68 16.72
N ARG A 6 5.96 7.74 17.67
CA ARG A 6 6.75 8.95 17.82
C ARG A 6 7.52 9.26 16.57
N THR A 7 8.18 8.24 16.03
CA THR A 7 8.99 8.43 14.86
C THR A 7 8.16 8.91 13.71
N PHE A 8 7.08 8.21 13.47
CA PHE A 8 6.19 8.53 12.46
C PHE A 8 5.70 9.93 12.64
N GLY A 9 5.10 10.19 13.78
CA GLY A 9 4.47 11.43 14.03
C GLY A 9 5.34 12.63 13.88
N LYS A 10 6.60 12.50 14.19
CA LYS A 10 7.46 13.65 14.12
C LYS A 10 8.00 13.94 12.77
N LYS A 11 8.29 12.89 12.02
CA LYS A 11 8.98 13.09 10.76
C LYS A 11 8.08 13.48 9.64
N THR A 12 6.91 12.91 9.61
CA THR A 12 6.07 13.10 8.46
C THR A 12 5.28 14.38 8.48
N ARG A 13 5.42 15.13 9.59
CA ARG A 13 4.64 16.32 9.68
C ARG A 13 5.18 17.45 8.95
N LYS A 14 6.40 17.43 8.61
CA LYS A 14 7.07 18.61 8.14
C LYS A 14 7.20 18.61 6.65
N PHE A 15 6.10 18.61 5.98
CA PHE A 15 6.17 18.81 4.55
C PHE A 15 6.27 20.28 4.27
N ASP A 16 7.22 20.62 3.46
CA ASP A 16 7.34 21.91 2.85
C ASP A 16 6.69 21.78 1.48
N GLU A 17 5.60 22.44 1.28
CA GLU A 17 4.85 22.32 0.05
C GLU A 17 5.66 22.64 -1.18
N GLN A 18 6.64 23.51 -1.03
CA GLN A 18 7.48 23.90 -2.15
C GLN A 18 8.47 22.84 -2.55
N THR A 19 8.81 21.96 -1.62
CA THR A 19 9.80 20.94 -1.87
C THR A 19 9.24 19.55 -1.79
N PHE A 20 7.93 19.42 -1.65
CA PHE A 20 7.33 18.11 -1.53
C PHE A 20 7.66 17.25 -2.75
N GLU A 21 8.17 16.08 -2.48
CA GLU A 21 8.43 15.09 -3.48
C GLU A 21 7.86 13.78 -2.97
N ASN A 22 6.91 13.24 -3.71
CA ASN A 22 6.28 12.00 -3.33
C ASN A 22 7.30 10.86 -3.38
N ASP A 23 7.36 10.06 -2.33
CA ASP A 23 8.09 8.80 -2.38
C ASP A 23 7.23 7.84 -3.21
N PHE A 24 7.39 7.94 -4.51
CA PHE A 24 6.48 7.29 -5.42
C PHE A 24 6.58 5.77 -5.45
N ARG A 25 7.38 5.18 -4.56
CA ARG A 25 7.36 3.74 -4.39
C ARG A 25 6.04 3.27 -3.80
N PHE A 26 5.48 4.07 -2.89
CA PHE A 26 4.22 3.77 -2.24
C PHE A 26 3.32 5.00 -2.31
N PRO A 27 1.98 4.80 -2.31
CA PRO A 27 1.11 5.97 -2.29
C PRO A 27 1.17 6.66 -0.92
N PRO A 28 0.90 7.96 -0.86
CA PRO A 28 0.86 8.65 0.43
C PRO A 28 -0.30 8.10 1.26
N LYS A 29 -0.08 7.93 2.55
CA LYS A 29 -1.13 7.41 3.42
C LYS A 29 -2.18 8.49 3.67
N PRO A 30 -3.44 8.10 3.82
CA PRO A 30 -4.49 9.07 4.16
C PRO A 30 -4.14 9.81 5.45
N ASP A 31 -4.56 11.07 5.54
CA ASP A 31 -4.31 11.87 6.74
C ASP A 31 -4.86 11.18 7.99
N SER A 32 -6.02 10.58 7.87
CA SER A 32 -6.66 9.88 8.99
C SER A 32 -5.83 8.74 9.54
N TYR A 33 -4.91 8.20 8.75
CA TYR A 33 -4.04 7.12 9.21
C TYR A 33 -3.21 7.53 10.44
N TYR A 34 -2.88 8.80 10.53
CA TYR A 34 -2.03 9.31 11.61
C TYR A 34 -2.82 9.81 12.82
N ASP A 35 -4.13 9.83 12.74
CA ASP A 35 -4.97 10.29 13.83
C ASP A 35 -4.95 9.29 14.99
N VAL A 36 -5.21 9.80 16.19
CA VAL A 36 -5.35 8.95 17.36
C VAL A 36 -6.62 8.13 17.21
N LYS A 37 -6.51 6.83 17.43
CA LYS A 37 -7.65 5.92 17.32
C LYS A 37 -8.14 5.50 18.69
N GLU A 38 -9.42 5.25 18.79
CA GLU A 38 -10.00 4.68 19.99
C GLU A 38 -9.77 3.18 20.01
N LYS A 39 -9.92 2.58 21.18
CA LYS A 39 -9.80 1.13 21.29
C LYS A 39 -10.85 0.45 20.42
N GLY A 40 -10.43 -0.53 19.65
CA GLY A 40 -11.33 -1.24 18.76
C GLY A 40 -11.71 -0.49 17.50
N GLN A 41 -10.97 0.55 17.17
CA GLN A 41 -11.17 1.31 15.93
C GLN A 41 -10.07 0.95 14.94
N CYS A 42 -10.44 0.70 13.70
CA CYS A 42 -9.50 0.31 12.65
C CYS A 42 -8.64 1.48 12.22
N ARG A 43 -7.34 1.25 12.15
CA ARG A 43 -6.40 2.29 11.74
C ARG A 43 -6.58 2.71 10.29
N TRP A 44 -7.10 1.82 9.47
CA TRP A 44 -7.19 2.07 8.04
C TRP A 44 -8.50 2.72 7.63
N CYS A 45 -9.63 2.14 8.04
CA CYS A 45 -10.93 2.65 7.62
C CYS A 45 -11.64 3.49 8.67
N ASP A 46 -11.06 3.61 9.87
CA ASP A 46 -11.64 4.31 11.03
C ASP A 46 -12.91 3.67 11.58
N GLY A 47 -13.31 2.53 11.04
CA GLY A 47 -14.50 1.84 11.48
C GLY A 47 -14.27 1.05 12.76
N ILE A 48 -15.37 0.72 13.42
CA ILE A 48 -15.34 -0.10 14.62
C ILE A 48 -15.08 -1.56 14.24
N ILE A 49 -14.25 -2.24 15.02
CA ILE A 49 -13.93 -3.65 14.81
C ILE A 49 -14.78 -4.48 15.76
N ASN A 50 -15.60 -5.37 15.20
CA ASN A 50 -16.48 -6.24 15.98
C ASN A 50 -16.06 -7.69 15.86
N ASP A 51 -16.36 -8.48 16.90
CA ASP A 51 -16.18 -9.93 16.83
C ASP A 51 -17.39 -10.57 16.12
N GLU A 52 -17.38 -11.89 16.03
CA GLU A 52 -18.44 -12.63 15.34
C GLU A 52 -19.81 -12.52 16.03
N TYR A 53 -19.82 -12.04 17.27
CA TYR A 53 -21.06 -11.85 18.02
C TYR A 53 -21.52 -10.38 18.03
N GLY A 54 -20.84 -9.54 17.26
CA GLY A 54 -21.18 -8.12 17.18
C GLY A 54 -20.64 -7.27 18.30
N ARG A 55 -19.78 -7.82 19.16
CA ARG A 55 -19.18 -7.06 20.26
C ARG A 55 -17.89 -6.43 19.81
N ARG A 56 -17.65 -5.22 20.30
CA ARG A 56 -16.44 -4.48 19.93
C ARG A 56 -15.17 -5.17 20.42
N LYS A 57 -14.22 -5.35 19.50
CA LYS A 57 -12.93 -5.97 19.83
C LYS A 57 -11.97 -4.89 20.26
N MET A 58 -11.93 -4.64 21.58
CA MET A 58 -11.20 -3.50 22.13
C MET A 58 -9.69 -3.55 21.91
N ASN A 59 -9.12 -4.75 21.74
CA ASN A 59 -7.68 -4.91 21.57
C ASN A 59 -7.25 -4.99 20.11
N SER A 60 -8.20 -4.97 19.18
CA SER A 60 -7.88 -4.99 17.75
C SER A 60 -7.70 -3.58 17.22
N THR A 61 -6.80 -3.44 16.27
CA THR A 61 -6.50 -2.16 15.65
C THR A 61 -6.70 -2.16 14.14
N TRP A 62 -7.06 -3.30 13.59
CA TRP A 62 -7.26 -3.48 12.17
C TRP A 62 -8.38 -4.47 11.90
N HIS A 63 -9.17 -4.19 10.85
CA HIS A 63 -9.98 -5.27 10.29
C HIS A 63 -9.04 -6.15 9.45
N PRO A 64 -9.29 -7.47 9.36
CA PRO A 64 -8.45 -8.34 8.53
C PRO A 64 -8.40 -7.89 7.07
N GLU A 65 -9.52 -7.52 6.50
CA GLU A 65 -9.59 -7.07 5.11
C GLU A 65 -8.88 -5.73 4.91
N CYS A 66 -8.92 -4.85 5.90
CA CYS A 66 -8.20 -3.58 5.83
C CYS A 66 -6.69 -3.80 5.91
N SER A 67 -6.28 -4.76 6.73
CA SER A 67 -4.87 -5.14 6.83
C SER A 67 -4.37 -5.68 5.50
N GLU A 68 -5.16 -6.50 4.84
CA GLU A 68 -4.80 -7.06 3.54
C GLU A 68 -4.67 -5.94 2.50
N GLU A 69 -5.62 -5.03 2.48
CA GLU A 69 -5.57 -3.89 1.55
C GLU A 69 -4.33 -3.04 1.79
N TYR A 70 -4.03 -2.77 3.05
CA TYR A 70 -2.84 -2.01 3.41
C TYR A 70 -1.56 -2.68 2.89
N LEU A 71 -1.47 -4.00 3.05
CA LEU A 71 -0.31 -4.74 2.58
C LEU A 71 -0.16 -4.70 1.08
N MET A 72 -1.27 -4.66 0.35
CA MET A 72 -1.24 -4.55 -1.10
C MET A 72 -0.65 -3.24 -1.58
N TYR A 73 -0.74 -2.19 -0.78
CA TYR A 73 -0.18 -0.88 -1.15
C TYR A 73 1.21 -0.62 -0.58
N TYR A 74 1.51 -1.19 0.58
CA TYR A 74 2.69 -0.75 1.32
C TYR A 74 3.71 -1.84 1.62
N ASN A 75 3.43 -3.08 1.30
CA ASN A 75 4.39 -4.16 1.51
C ASN A 75 4.82 -4.75 0.17
N SER A 76 6.02 -4.38 -0.28
CA SER A 76 6.52 -4.79 -1.60
C SER A 76 6.58 -6.31 -1.76
N LYS A 77 6.98 -7.00 -0.71
CA LYS A 77 7.10 -8.45 -0.77
C LYS A 77 5.73 -9.10 -0.93
N HIS A 78 4.75 -8.61 -0.18
CA HIS A 78 3.38 -9.10 -0.25
C HIS A 78 2.78 -8.86 -1.63
N ILE A 79 2.96 -7.64 -2.15
CA ILE A 79 2.45 -7.27 -3.47
C ILE A 79 3.05 -8.17 -4.55
N ARG A 80 4.36 -8.33 -4.55
CA ARG A 80 5.03 -9.14 -5.56
C ARG A 80 4.56 -10.58 -5.52
N LYS A 81 4.40 -11.13 -4.33
CA LYS A 81 3.91 -12.50 -4.20
C LYS A 81 2.51 -12.65 -4.75
N TYR A 82 1.64 -11.70 -4.42
CA TYR A 82 0.26 -11.71 -4.90
C TYR A 82 0.21 -11.66 -6.43
N ILE A 83 0.95 -10.73 -7.03
CA ILE A 83 0.92 -10.56 -8.49
C ILE A 83 1.50 -11.79 -9.20
N ARG A 84 2.59 -12.36 -8.69
CA ARG A 84 3.14 -13.56 -9.28
C ARG A 84 2.15 -14.71 -9.23
N GLN A 85 1.43 -14.87 -8.13
CA GLN A 85 0.42 -15.91 -8.01
C GLN A 85 -0.74 -15.67 -8.96
N ARG A 86 -1.18 -14.43 -9.06
CA ARG A 86 -2.26 -14.05 -9.99
C ARG A 86 -1.87 -14.40 -11.43
N ASP A 87 -0.64 -14.12 -11.78
CA ASP A 87 -0.13 -14.28 -13.15
C ASP A 87 0.51 -15.67 -13.39
N TYR A 88 0.43 -16.57 -12.41
CA TYR A 88 1.01 -17.91 -12.48
C TYR A 88 2.51 -17.87 -12.78
N CYS A 89 3.20 -16.83 -12.35
CA CYS A 89 4.64 -16.62 -12.60
C CYS A 89 4.97 -16.59 -14.08
N GLU A 90 4.02 -16.24 -14.92
CA GLU A 90 4.22 -16.15 -16.37
C GLU A 90 4.38 -14.69 -16.78
N CYS A 91 5.28 -14.47 -17.72
CA CYS A 91 5.49 -13.14 -18.27
C CYS A 91 4.26 -12.70 -19.07
N ALA A 92 3.76 -11.50 -18.79
CA ALA A 92 2.57 -10.98 -19.46
C ALA A 92 2.78 -10.78 -20.95
N GLU A 93 4.04 -10.56 -21.37
CA GLU A 93 4.35 -10.29 -22.77
C GLU A 93 4.66 -11.57 -23.57
N CYS A 94 5.53 -12.41 -23.07
CA CYS A 94 6.01 -13.56 -23.82
C CYS A 94 5.52 -14.92 -23.31
N GLY A 95 4.89 -14.97 -22.14
CA GLY A 95 4.31 -16.18 -21.59
C GLY A 95 5.30 -17.13 -20.94
N GLU A 96 6.58 -16.79 -20.89
CA GLU A 96 7.56 -17.65 -20.22
C GLU A 96 7.29 -17.70 -18.72
N TYR A 97 7.64 -18.81 -18.11
CA TYR A 97 7.44 -19.05 -16.70
C TYR A 97 8.74 -19.00 -15.94
N ASP A 98 8.78 -18.26 -14.82
CA ASP A 98 9.86 -18.34 -13.84
C ASP A 98 9.36 -17.67 -12.55
N PRO A 99 9.42 -18.36 -11.40
CA PRO A 99 8.95 -17.78 -10.14
C PRO A 99 9.78 -16.58 -9.68
N ARG A 100 10.88 -16.27 -10.37
CA ARG A 100 11.74 -15.13 -10.01
C ARG A 100 11.52 -13.91 -10.88
N PHE A 101 10.58 -13.96 -11.82
CA PHE A 101 10.31 -12.82 -12.68
C PHE A 101 9.91 -11.59 -11.89
N GLN A 102 10.18 -10.43 -12.47
CA GLN A 102 9.97 -9.14 -11.83
C GLN A 102 8.52 -8.69 -11.99
N ILE A 103 8.11 -7.85 -11.06
CA ILE A 103 6.80 -7.19 -11.13
C ILE A 103 7.04 -5.76 -11.57
N ASP A 104 6.32 -5.32 -12.57
CA ASP A 104 6.50 -4.01 -13.16
C ASP A 104 5.18 -3.25 -13.18
N HIS A 105 5.28 -1.91 -13.21
CA HIS A 105 4.12 -1.04 -13.33
C HIS A 105 3.85 -0.78 -14.81
N ILE A 106 2.60 -0.99 -15.22
CA ILE A 106 2.19 -0.73 -16.62
C ILE A 106 2.28 0.76 -16.91
N ARG A 107 1.69 1.58 -16.03
CA ARG A 107 1.87 3.04 -16.08
C ARG A 107 2.97 3.39 -15.08
N PRO A 108 4.01 4.11 -15.51
CA PRO A 108 5.18 4.33 -14.62
C PRO A 108 4.83 5.24 -13.46
N LEU A 109 5.34 4.88 -12.28
CA LEU A 109 5.06 5.63 -11.06
C LEU A 109 5.64 7.04 -11.08
N TYR A 110 6.68 7.29 -11.87
CA TYR A 110 7.30 8.61 -11.86
C TYR A 110 6.31 9.71 -12.28
N GLU A 111 5.23 9.35 -12.93
CA GLU A 111 4.20 10.31 -13.30
C GLU A 111 3.51 10.91 -12.08
N GLN A 112 3.63 10.26 -10.93
CA GLN A 112 3.03 10.73 -9.68
C GLN A 112 4.02 11.45 -8.77
N LYS A 113 5.28 11.53 -9.17
CA LYS A 113 6.37 11.91 -8.26
C LYS A 113 6.19 13.26 -7.58
N TYR A 114 5.78 14.25 -8.32
CA TYR A 114 5.70 15.62 -7.79
C TYR A 114 4.27 16.06 -7.47
N LYS A 115 3.34 15.14 -7.46
CA LYS A 115 1.96 15.49 -7.13
C LYS A 115 1.79 15.63 -5.63
N GLN A 116 0.93 16.56 -5.24
CA GLN A 116 0.57 16.70 -3.83
C GLN A 116 -0.20 15.46 -3.38
N PRO A 117 -0.16 15.12 -2.09
CA PRO A 117 -0.81 13.90 -1.61
C PRO A 117 -2.28 13.76 -2.02
N HIS A 118 -3.02 14.87 -2.04
CA HIS A 118 -4.44 14.83 -2.38
C HIS A 118 -4.70 14.71 -3.89
N GLU A 119 -3.65 14.90 -4.70
CA GLU A 119 -3.74 14.82 -6.15
C GLU A 119 -3.24 13.50 -6.71
N VAL A 120 -2.68 12.65 -5.87
CA VAL A 120 -2.09 11.40 -6.31
C VAL A 120 -3.18 10.43 -6.75
N ASP A 121 -2.95 9.79 -7.88
CA ASP A 121 -3.87 8.79 -8.42
C ASP A 121 -3.48 7.42 -7.87
N TRP A 122 -4.26 6.91 -6.94
CA TRP A 122 -3.99 5.63 -6.28
C TRP A 122 -4.03 4.45 -7.23
N SER A 123 -4.71 4.59 -8.38
CA SER A 123 -4.79 3.48 -9.33
C SER A 123 -3.42 3.10 -9.89
N TYR A 124 -2.42 3.97 -9.78
CA TYR A 124 -1.06 3.63 -10.19
C TYR A 124 -0.45 2.53 -9.34
N TRP A 125 -0.92 2.38 -8.10
CA TRP A 125 -0.45 1.33 -7.20
C TRP A 125 -1.42 0.16 -7.11
N ASP A 126 -2.51 0.20 -7.85
CA ASP A 126 -3.50 -0.87 -7.87
C ASP A 126 -2.92 -2.10 -8.55
N GLU A 127 -3.40 -3.27 -8.15
CA GLU A 127 -2.95 -4.53 -8.75
C GLU A 127 -3.15 -4.57 -10.26
N LYS A 128 -4.14 -3.85 -10.77
CA LYS A 128 -4.40 -3.78 -12.20
C LYS A 128 -3.32 -3.06 -12.98
N ASN A 129 -2.53 -2.25 -12.29
CA ASN A 129 -1.41 -1.54 -12.92
C ASN A 129 -0.10 -2.32 -12.77
N LEU A 130 -0.16 -3.54 -12.27
CA LEU A 130 1.03 -4.37 -12.03
C LEU A 130 0.97 -5.62 -12.89
N GLN A 131 2.12 -6.02 -13.39
CA GLN A 131 2.22 -7.21 -14.23
C GLN A 131 3.56 -7.91 -13.98
N THR A 132 3.58 -9.22 -14.23
CA THR A 132 4.80 -10.00 -14.17
C THR A 132 5.51 -9.92 -15.51
N LEU A 133 6.79 -9.60 -15.52
CA LEU A 133 7.58 -9.54 -16.75
C LEU A 133 8.90 -10.28 -16.56
N CYS A 134 9.33 -10.96 -17.61
CA CYS A 134 10.65 -11.55 -17.65
C CYS A 134 11.69 -10.45 -17.90
N ARG A 135 12.97 -10.82 -17.72
CA ARG A 135 14.04 -9.84 -17.85
C ARG A 135 14.09 -9.22 -19.25
N LYS A 136 13.80 -10.00 -20.27
CA LYS A 136 13.84 -9.51 -21.64
C LYS A 136 12.71 -8.51 -21.94
N CYS A 137 11.54 -8.77 -21.39
CA CYS A 137 10.37 -7.92 -21.65
C CYS A 137 10.31 -6.73 -20.70
N HIS A 138 11.03 -6.78 -19.63
CA HIS A 138 11.08 -5.70 -18.64
C HIS A 138 11.82 -4.44 -19.20
#